data_9790c2fc53a177c27da33538c7836ef5
#
_entry.id   9790c2fc53a177c27da33538c7836ef5
#
_cell.length_a   1.000
_cell.length_b   1.000
_cell.length_c   1.000
_cell.angle_alpha   90.00
_cell.angle_beta   90.00
_cell.angle_gamma   90.00
#
_symmetry.space_group_name_H-M   'P 1'
#
loop_
_entity.id
_entity.type
_entity.pdbx_description
1 polymer ?
#
loop_
_entity_poly.entity_id
_entity_poly.type
_entity_poly.pdbx_seq_one_letter_code
_entity_poly.pdbx_strand_id
1 'polypeptide(L)'
;MTLPFVNRELSWLDFNGRVLQEAQDESVPLIERVRFIGIFSNNLDEFFKVRYATVKRIAQMEAASNSAEAANAEALLQDITQKTIALQDESFQTIQQLTAALAEENIFILDESALNEEQVEFVHAFFTQKVSPSLLTILINDNSMLPSNRGNNAFLVARIEQKGGSSRFALIQMPTDLERFVVLPACDGKQYVMLLDDLIRHQMQHIFQILSP
;
A
#
# COMPACT_ATOMS: atom_id res chain seq x y z
N MET A 1 13.79 -26.66 -34.19
CA MET A 1 13.94 -26.26 -32.78
C MET A 1 13.10 -25.03 -32.56
N THR A 2 11.92 -25.17 -31.98
CA THR A 2 11.11 -24.02 -31.53
C THR A 2 11.75 -23.48 -30.27
N LEU A 3 12.23 -22.25 -30.31
CA LEU A 3 12.67 -21.54 -29.11
C LEU A 3 11.49 -21.48 -28.12
N PRO A 4 11.67 -21.88 -26.83
CA PRO A 4 10.63 -21.75 -25.86
C PRO A 4 10.36 -20.25 -25.63
N PHE A 5 9.24 -19.74 -26.10
CA PHE A 5 8.82 -18.37 -25.80
C PHE A 5 8.40 -18.31 -24.33
N VAL A 6 9.11 -17.51 -23.55
CA VAL A 6 8.68 -17.17 -22.18
C VAL A 6 7.43 -16.28 -22.27
N ASN A 7 6.42 -16.58 -21.44
CA ASN A 7 5.24 -15.73 -21.39
C ASN A 7 5.63 -14.30 -21.02
N ARG A 8 5.11 -13.32 -21.75
CA ARG A 8 5.47 -11.91 -21.60
C ARG A 8 5.12 -11.36 -20.23
N GLU A 9 4.01 -11.79 -19.63
CA GLU A 9 3.55 -11.30 -18.34
C GLU A 9 4.40 -11.86 -17.18
N LEU A 10 4.77 -13.14 -17.27
CA LEU A 10 5.69 -13.77 -16.31
C LEU A 10 7.10 -13.17 -16.43
N SER A 11 7.58 -12.94 -17.66
CA SER A 11 8.87 -12.29 -17.90
C SER A 11 8.91 -10.87 -17.34
N TRP A 12 7.78 -10.14 -17.38
CA TRP A 12 7.69 -8.81 -16.81
C TRP A 12 7.78 -8.86 -15.27
N LEU A 13 7.14 -9.84 -14.61
CA LEU A 13 7.29 -10.08 -13.18
C LEU A 13 8.73 -10.46 -12.80
N ASP A 14 9.43 -11.26 -13.65
CA ASP A 14 10.86 -11.54 -13.46
C ASP A 14 11.70 -10.28 -13.51
N PHE A 15 11.41 -9.39 -14.45
CA PHE A 15 12.08 -8.09 -14.51
C PHE A 15 11.84 -7.27 -13.22
N ASN A 16 10.60 -7.22 -12.73
CA ASN A 16 10.30 -6.51 -11.49
C ASN A 16 10.97 -7.18 -10.27
N GLY A 17 11.12 -8.51 -10.27
CA GLY A 17 11.91 -9.22 -9.27
C GLY A 17 13.39 -8.79 -9.26
N ARG A 18 13.99 -8.46 -10.42
CA ARG A 18 15.35 -7.89 -10.46
C ARG A 18 15.42 -6.50 -9.86
N VAL A 19 14.37 -5.69 -10.01
CA VAL A 19 14.29 -4.38 -9.32
C VAL A 19 14.28 -4.58 -7.80
N LEU A 20 13.61 -5.64 -7.31
CA LEU A 20 13.62 -5.98 -5.89
C LEU A 20 15.02 -6.45 -5.44
N GLN A 21 15.78 -7.19 -6.28
CA GLN A 21 17.15 -7.59 -5.98
C GLN A 21 18.08 -6.40 -5.77
N GLU A 22 17.91 -5.29 -6.50
CA GLU A 22 18.68 -4.06 -6.25
C GLU A 22 18.40 -3.47 -4.86
N ALA A 23 17.18 -3.63 -4.34
CA ALA A 23 16.87 -3.24 -2.97
C ALA A 23 17.54 -4.14 -1.91
N GLN A 24 17.88 -5.38 -2.28
CA GLN A 24 18.52 -6.37 -1.40
C GLN A 24 20.04 -6.30 -1.44
N ASP A 25 20.60 -5.74 -2.50
CA ASP A 25 22.06 -5.66 -2.70
C ASP A 25 22.70 -4.67 -1.72
N GLU A 26 23.48 -5.17 -0.76
CA GLU A 26 24.17 -4.38 0.25
C GLU A 26 25.25 -3.44 -0.32
N SER A 27 25.70 -3.67 -1.56
CA SER A 27 26.62 -2.76 -2.24
C SER A 27 25.94 -1.47 -2.72
N VAL A 28 24.61 -1.45 -2.79
CA VAL A 28 23.81 -0.26 -3.13
C VAL A 28 23.60 0.60 -1.89
N PRO A 29 23.75 1.94 -1.97
CA PRO A 29 23.51 2.83 -0.83
C PRO A 29 22.10 2.66 -0.24
N LEU A 30 21.98 2.66 1.09
CA LEU A 30 20.74 2.32 1.82
C LEU A 30 19.52 3.10 1.33
N ILE A 31 19.65 4.42 1.10
CA ILE A 31 18.54 5.25 0.60
C ILE A 31 18.12 4.86 -0.82
N GLU A 32 19.05 4.45 -1.67
CA GLU A 32 18.71 3.96 -3.02
C GLU A 32 17.99 2.60 -2.93
N ARG A 33 18.39 1.72 -2.00
CA ARG A 33 17.68 0.47 -1.74
C ARG A 33 16.22 0.72 -1.34
N VAL A 34 15.96 1.70 -0.47
CA VAL A 34 14.59 2.13 -0.13
C VAL A 34 13.83 2.65 -1.35
N ARG A 35 14.49 3.39 -2.25
CA ARG A 35 13.88 3.85 -3.51
C ARG A 35 13.51 2.70 -4.43
N PHE A 36 14.35 1.65 -4.51
CA PHE A 36 14.05 0.47 -5.32
C PHE A 36 12.80 -0.27 -4.84
N ILE A 37 12.53 -0.31 -3.52
CA ILE A 37 11.24 -0.82 -2.99
C ILE A 37 10.06 0.00 -3.52
N GLY A 38 10.17 1.31 -3.55
CA GLY A 38 9.14 2.19 -4.12
C GLY A 38 8.92 1.93 -5.62
N ILE A 39 9.99 1.76 -6.39
CA ILE A 39 9.93 1.43 -7.82
C ILE A 39 9.28 0.07 -8.03
N PHE A 40 9.70 -0.97 -7.26
CA PHE A 40 9.11 -2.30 -7.31
C PHE A 40 7.61 -2.27 -7.06
N SER A 41 7.16 -1.56 -6.02
CA SER A 41 5.75 -1.44 -5.64
C SER A 41 4.93 -0.74 -6.73
N ASN A 42 5.44 0.37 -7.25
CA ASN A 42 4.76 1.13 -8.31
C ASN A 42 4.64 0.33 -9.61
N ASN A 43 5.69 -0.38 -10.00
CA ASN A 43 5.70 -1.28 -11.14
C ASN A 43 4.64 -2.38 -10.98
N LEU A 44 4.55 -2.98 -9.79
CA LEU A 44 3.59 -4.05 -9.52
C LEU A 44 2.14 -3.52 -9.58
N ASP A 45 1.88 -2.33 -9.05
CA ASP A 45 0.58 -1.67 -9.15
C ASP A 45 0.16 -1.42 -10.61
N GLU A 46 1.06 -0.91 -11.44
CA GLU A 46 0.81 -0.72 -12.88
C GLU A 46 0.57 -2.05 -13.59
N PHE A 47 1.34 -3.09 -13.25
CA PHE A 47 1.14 -4.43 -13.79
C PHE A 47 -0.28 -4.93 -13.56
N PHE A 48 -0.80 -4.80 -12.33
CA PHE A 48 -2.15 -5.23 -12.00
C PHE A 48 -3.22 -4.40 -12.71
N LYS A 49 -3.04 -3.10 -12.80
CA LYS A 49 -4.00 -2.20 -13.46
C LYS A 49 -4.12 -2.45 -14.96
N VAL A 50 -3.04 -2.80 -15.62
CA VAL A 50 -3.00 -2.89 -17.08
C VAL A 50 -2.95 -4.33 -17.56
N ARG A 51 -1.92 -5.07 -17.14
CA ARG A 51 -1.63 -6.41 -17.70
C ARG A 51 -2.50 -7.49 -17.10
N TYR A 52 -2.50 -7.61 -15.79
CA TYR A 52 -3.32 -8.60 -15.08
C TYR A 52 -4.81 -8.40 -15.38
N ALA A 53 -5.30 -7.16 -15.36
CA ALA A 53 -6.69 -6.83 -15.69
C ALA A 53 -7.07 -7.29 -17.11
N THR A 54 -6.13 -7.19 -18.07
CA THR A 54 -6.34 -7.66 -19.45
C THR A 54 -6.43 -9.19 -19.51
N VAL A 55 -5.50 -9.91 -18.88
CA VAL A 55 -5.52 -11.39 -18.84
C VAL A 55 -6.78 -11.88 -18.15
N LYS A 56 -7.16 -11.28 -17.02
CA LYS A 56 -8.39 -11.60 -16.29
C LYS A 56 -9.64 -11.41 -17.14
N ARG A 57 -9.72 -10.31 -17.89
CA ARG A 57 -10.85 -10.07 -18.81
C ARG A 57 -10.92 -11.13 -19.92
N ILE A 58 -9.79 -11.53 -20.51
CA ILE A 58 -9.75 -12.59 -21.52
C ILE A 58 -10.25 -13.88 -20.92
N ALA A 59 -9.73 -14.31 -19.75
CA ALA A 59 -10.17 -15.52 -19.07
C ALA A 59 -11.68 -15.51 -18.79
N GLN A 60 -12.25 -14.40 -18.37
CA GLN A 60 -13.69 -14.26 -18.10
C GLN A 60 -14.55 -14.33 -19.37
N MET A 61 -14.09 -13.74 -20.47
CA MET A 61 -14.82 -13.77 -21.75
C MET A 61 -14.82 -15.18 -22.36
N GLU A 62 -13.72 -15.90 -22.25
CA GLU A 62 -13.54 -17.23 -22.82
C GLU A 62 -14.09 -18.34 -21.93
N ALA A 63 -14.24 -18.12 -20.62
CA ALA A 63 -14.87 -19.08 -19.69
C ALA A 63 -16.27 -19.50 -20.14
N ALA A 64 -16.99 -18.62 -20.86
CA ALA A 64 -18.28 -18.93 -21.44
C ALA A 64 -18.22 -19.89 -22.66
N SER A 65 -17.03 -20.08 -23.27
CA SER A 65 -16.85 -20.86 -24.50
C SER A 65 -16.25 -22.25 -24.30
N ASN A 66 -15.81 -22.60 -23.05
CA ASN A 66 -15.11 -23.87 -22.74
C ASN A 66 -13.93 -24.17 -23.70
N SER A 67 -13.24 -23.11 -24.15
CA SER A 67 -12.14 -23.23 -25.11
C SER A 67 -10.81 -23.59 -24.43
N ALA A 68 -9.88 -24.16 -25.17
CA ALA A 68 -8.51 -24.39 -24.71
C ALA A 68 -7.80 -23.07 -24.35
N GLU A 69 -8.20 -21.97 -24.95
CA GLU A 69 -7.69 -20.63 -24.69
C GLU A 69 -8.13 -20.10 -23.32
N ALA A 70 -9.36 -20.41 -22.89
CA ALA A 70 -9.84 -20.12 -21.54
C ALA A 70 -9.01 -20.84 -20.48
N ALA A 71 -8.76 -22.13 -20.66
CA ALA A 71 -7.94 -22.92 -19.74
C ALA A 71 -6.49 -22.39 -19.64
N ASN A 72 -5.92 -21.97 -20.78
CA ASN A 72 -4.57 -21.36 -20.80
C ASN A 72 -4.54 -20.00 -20.09
N ALA A 73 -5.57 -19.17 -20.25
CA ALA A 73 -5.66 -17.88 -19.58
C ALA A 73 -5.83 -18.06 -18.06
N GLU A 74 -6.61 -19.03 -17.61
CA GLU A 74 -6.78 -19.32 -16.18
C GLU A 74 -5.50 -19.88 -15.56
N ALA A 75 -4.79 -20.78 -16.22
CA ALA A 75 -3.49 -21.27 -15.78
C ALA A 75 -2.47 -20.11 -15.66
N LEU A 76 -2.44 -19.21 -16.64
CA LEU A 76 -1.59 -18.02 -16.59
C LEU A 76 -1.94 -17.10 -15.40
N LEU A 77 -3.22 -16.92 -15.08
CA LEU A 77 -3.62 -16.12 -13.91
C LEU A 77 -3.14 -16.76 -12.60
N GLN A 78 -3.17 -18.08 -12.50
CA GLN A 78 -2.66 -18.82 -11.35
C GLN A 78 -1.14 -18.63 -11.22
N ASP A 79 -0.38 -18.79 -12.32
CA ASP A 79 1.06 -18.59 -12.33
C ASP A 79 1.45 -17.14 -11.94
N ILE A 80 0.75 -16.14 -12.49
CA ILE A 80 0.91 -14.73 -12.13
C ILE A 80 0.66 -14.53 -10.64
N THR A 81 -0.43 -15.09 -10.13
CA THR A 81 -0.82 -14.93 -8.72
C THR A 81 0.23 -15.54 -7.79
N GLN A 82 0.68 -16.77 -8.05
CA GLN A 82 1.71 -17.43 -7.25
C GLN A 82 3.02 -16.64 -7.25
N LYS A 83 3.46 -16.21 -8.43
CA LYS A 83 4.68 -15.42 -8.57
C LYS A 83 4.60 -14.09 -7.86
N THR A 84 3.44 -13.43 -7.93
CA THR A 84 3.21 -12.15 -7.25
C THR A 84 3.24 -12.32 -5.74
N ILE A 85 2.59 -13.35 -5.19
CA ILE A 85 2.62 -13.64 -3.75
C ILE A 85 4.08 -13.82 -3.29
N ALA A 86 4.87 -14.63 -4.01
CA ALA A 86 6.27 -14.83 -3.67
C ALA A 86 7.08 -13.53 -3.67
N LEU A 87 6.90 -12.67 -4.69
CA LEU A 87 7.56 -11.37 -4.78
C LEU A 87 7.11 -10.40 -3.67
N GLN A 88 5.84 -10.45 -3.26
CA GLN A 88 5.33 -9.63 -2.17
C GLN A 88 5.90 -10.07 -0.82
N ASP A 89 5.98 -11.38 -0.56
CA ASP A 89 6.60 -11.92 0.66
C ASP A 89 8.09 -11.53 0.74
N GLU A 90 8.82 -11.65 -0.36
CA GLU A 90 10.21 -11.24 -0.47
C GLU A 90 10.38 -9.72 -0.26
N SER A 91 9.52 -8.92 -0.86
CA SER A 91 9.49 -7.46 -0.67
C SER A 91 9.23 -7.09 0.80
N PHE A 92 8.30 -7.78 1.47
CA PHE A 92 8.01 -7.54 2.88
C PHE A 92 9.23 -7.82 3.77
N GLN A 93 9.92 -8.93 3.53
CA GLN A 93 11.16 -9.25 4.25
C GLN A 93 12.25 -8.21 3.99
N THR A 94 12.37 -7.75 2.74
CA THR A 94 13.32 -6.69 2.37
C THR A 94 13.01 -5.38 3.08
N ILE A 95 11.74 -4.99 3.17
CA ILE A 95 11.32 -3.79 3.92
C ILE A 95 11.72 -3.89 5.39
N GLN A 96 11.52 -5.05 6.03
CA GLN A 96 11.93 -5.26 7.43
C GLN A 96 13.44 -5.11 7.61
N GLN A 97 14.25 -5.68 6.70
CA GLN A 97 15.71 -5.55 6.72
C GLN A 97 16.16 -4.10 6.53
N LEU A 98 15.55 -3.38 5.58
CA LEU A 98 15.84 -1.97 5.34
C LEU A 98 15.46 -1.09 6.51
N THR A 99 14.32 -1.37 7.16
CA THR A 99 13.89 -0.66 8.38
C THR A 99 14.90 -0.86 9.52
N ALA A 100 15.40 -2.07 9.69
CA ALA A 100 16.46 -2.35 10.67
C ALA A 100 17.76 -1.61 10.34
N ALA A 101 18.19 -1.62 9.08
CA ALA A 101 19.40 -0.92 8.64
C ALA A 101 19.25 0.61 8.78
N LEU A 102 18.06 1.18 8.55
CA LEU A 102 17.80 2.59 8.80
C LEU A 102 17.95 2.94 10.29
N ALA A 103 17.48 2.05 11.17
CA ALA A 103 17.61 2.25 12.62
C ALA A 103 19.08 2.26 13.08
N GLU A 104 19.97 1.49 12.45
CA GLU A 104 21.43 1.52 12.68
C GLU A 104 22.03 2.89 12.31
N GLU A 105 21.43 3.57 11.30
CA GLU A 105 21.79 4.94 10.89
C GLU A 105 21.02 6.03 11.67
N ASN A 106 20.39 5.67 12.80
CA ASN A 106 19.56 6.55 13.64
C ASN A 106 18.33 7.14 12.94
N ILE A 107 17.78 6.44 11.95
CA ILE A 107 16.52 6.79 11.26
C ILE A 107 15.48 5.75 11.63
N PHE A 108 14.41 6.16 12.32
CA PHE A 108 13.37 5.28 12.83
C PHE A 108 12.04 5.54 12.14
N ILE A 109 11.42 4.50 11.60
CA ILE A 109 10.06 4.55 11.10
C ILE A 109 9.13 4.12 12.24
N LEU A 110 8.26 5.03 12.70
CA LEU A 110 7.33 4.78 13.80
C LEU A 110 5.92 4.52 13.27
N ASP A 111 5.23 3.61 13.93
CA ASP A 111 3.79 3.42 13.79
C ASP A 111 3.00 4.26 14.83
N GLU A 112 1.68 4.17 14.80
CA GLU A 112 0.78 4.91 15.69
C GLU A 112 0.93 4.60 17.18
N SER A 113 1.59 3.52 17.55
CA SER A 113 1.72 3.05 18.94
C SER A 113 3.04 3.48 19.61
N ALA A 114 4.02 3.93 18.83
CA ALA A 114 5.40 4.12 19.29
C ALA A 114 5.80 5.59 19.53
N LEU A 115 4.84 6.52 19.52
CA LEU A 115 5.08 7.96 19.67
C LEU A 115 5.33 8.37 21.13
N ASN A 116 6.28 9.27 21.35
CA ASN A 116 6.45 9.99 22.61
C ASN A 116 5.51 11.20 22.71
N GLU A 117 5.45 11.87 23.88
CA GLU A 117 4.53 12.99 24.13
C GLU A 117 4.73 14.15 23.13
N GLU A 118 5.95 14.56 22.85
CA GLU A 118 6.26 15.65 21.91
C GLU A 118 5.83 15.30 20.47
N GLN A 119 6.05 14.04 20.08
CA GLN A 119 5.63 13.54 18.78
C GLN A 119 4.10 13.44 18.67
N VAL A 120 3.40 13.07 19.74
CA VAL A 120 1.93 13.08 19.78
C VAL A 120 1.38 14.48 19.58
N GLU A 121 1.94 15.47 20.26
CA GLU A 121 1.55 16.89 20.10
C GLU A 121 1.79 17.37 18.66
N PHE A 122 2.94 17.04 18.09
CA PHE A 122 3.28 17.37 16.71
C PHE A 122 2.30 16.71 15.73
N VAL A 123 2.03 15.39 15.89
CA VAL A 123 1.13 14.63 15.02
C VAL A 123 -0.28 15.22 15.07
N HIS A 124 -0.76 15.61 16.26
CA HIS A 124 -2.07 16.25 16.41
C HIS A 124 -2.12 17.61 15.70
N ALA A 125 -1.11 18.44 15.88
CA ALA A 125 -1.03 19.75 15.21
C ALA A 125 -0.92 19.60 13.69
N PHE A 126 -0.06 18.71 13.21
CA PHE A 126 0.12 18.41 11.78
C PHE A 126 -1.19 17.89 11.15
N PHE A 127 -1.84 16.95 11.84
CA PHE A 127 -3.15 16.43 11.40
C PHE A 127 -4.17 17.56 11.24
N THR A 128 -4.35 18.38 12.27
CA THR A 128 -5.36 19.43 12.26
C THR A 128 -5.09 20.51 11.19
N GLN A 129 -3.82 20.87 10.98
CA GLN A 129 -3.45 21.96 10.07
C GLN A 129 -3.28 21.52 8.62
N LYS A 130 -2.82 20.29 8.38
CA LYS A 130 -2.43 19.83 7.04
C LYS A 130 -3.29 18.67 6.52
N VAL A 131 -3.59 17.69 7.36
CA VAL A 131 -4.25 16.46 6.92
C VAL A 131 -5.77 16.61 6.90
N SER A 132 -6.35 17.08 7.99
CA SER A 132 -7.81 17.20 8.16
C SER A 132 -8.50 18.01 7.05
N PRO A 133 -7.94 19.12 6.54
CA PRO A 133 -8.55 19.87 5.43
C PRO A 133 -8.62 19.08 4.10
N SER A 134 -7.71 18.15 3.88
CA SER A 134 -7.63 17.31 2.66
C SER A 134 -8.29 15.93 2.83
N LEU A 135 -8.85 15.65 4.02
CA LEU A 135 -9.39 14.34 4.35
C LEU A 135 -10.85 14.22 3.92
N LEU A 136 -11.16 13.24 3.09
CA LEU A 136 -12.53 12.88 2.74
C LEU A 136 -12.94 11.63 3.51
N THR A 137 -13.96 11.77 4.38
CA THR A 137 -14.54 10.65 5.14
C THR A 137 -15.96 10.40 4.69
N ILE A 138 -16.27 9.16 4.30
CA ILE A 138 -17.58 8.72 3.81
C ILE A 138 -18.11 7.67 4.78
N LEU A 139 -19.23 7.96 5.45
CA LEU A 139 -19.94 6.97 6.24
C LEU A 139 -20.74 6.04 5.32
N ILE A 140 -20.54 4.73 5.48
CA ILE A 140 -21.24 3.71 4.72
C ILE A 140 -22.51 3.32 5.49
N ASN A 141 -23.65 3.38 4.82
CA ASN A 141 -24.91 2.82 5.26
C ASN A 141 -25.42 1.81 4.22
N ASP A 142 -26.48 1.07 4.53
CA ASP A 142 -27.01 0.00 3.67
C ASP A 142 -27.36 0.45 2.24
N ASN A 143 -27.59 1.74 2.03
CA ASN A 143 -27.93 2.34 0.72
C ASN A 143 -26.77 3.14 0.11
N SER A 144 -25.58 3.11 0.72
CA SER A 144 -24.44 3.88 0.20
C SER A 144 -23.89 3.23 -1.06
N MET A 145 -23.82 4.00 -2.14
CA MET A 145 -22.99 3.62 -3.27
C MET A 145 -21.53 3.83 -2.87
N LEU A 146 -20.73 2.76 -2.91
CA LEU A 146 -19.29 2.87 -2.73
C LEU A 146 -18.71 3.76 -3.84
N PRO A 147 -17.78 4.67 -3.52
CA PRO A 147 -17.13 5.48 -4.53
C PRO A 147 -16.51 4.57 -5.58
N SER A 148 -16.79 4.83 -6.85
CA SER A 148 -16.14 4.10 -7.92
C SER A 148 -14.64 4.44 -7.89
N ASN A 149 -13.80 3.45 -7.57
CA ASN A 149 -12.35 3.63 -7.55
C ASN A 149 -11.81 3.68 -8.99
N ARG A 150 -12.08 4.78 -9.69
CA ARG A 150 -11.57 5.04 -11.04
C ARG A 150 -10.17 5.69 -11.04
N GLY A 151 -9.58 5.88 -9.87
CA GLY A 151 -8.27 6.51 -9.68
C GLY A 151 -7.34 5.69 -8.79
N ASN A 152 -6.17 6.24 -8.51
CA ASN A 152 -5.15 5.66 -7.61
C ASN A 152 -5.42 5.93 -6.13
N ASN A 153 -6.69 6.05 -5.72
CA ASN A 153 -7.03 6.40 -4.35
C ASN A 153 -6.92 5.17 -3.45
N ALA A 154 -6.14 5.29 -2.38
CA ALA A 154 -6.15 4.35 -1.28
C ALA A 154 -7.18 4.80 -0.23
N PHE A 155 -7.80 3.84 0.45
CA PHE A 155 -8.78 4.09 1.49
C PHE A 155 -8.43 3.30 2.75
N LEU A 156 -8.57 3.95 3.90
CA LEU A 156 -8.68 3.25 5.18
C LEU A 156 -10.16 2.93 5.44
N VAL A 157 -10.43 1.71 5.90
CA VAL A 157 -11.77 1.29 6.31
C VAL A 157 -11.81 1.22 7.82
N ALA A 158 -12.65 2.03 8.44
CA ALA A 158 -12.86 2.02 9.88
C ALA A 158 -14.21 1.40 10.23
N ARG A 159 -14.23 0.47 11.18
CA ARG A 159 -15.47 -0.04 11.79
C ARG A 159 -15.74 0.75 13.08
N ILE A 160 -16.88 1.41 13.11
CA ILE A 160 -17.32 2.24 14.23
C ILE A 160 -18.37 1.43 15.03
N GLU A 161 -18.05 1.07 16.25
CA GLU A 161 -18.97 0.38 17.15
C GLU A 161 -19.80 1.39 17.93
N GLN A 162 -21.12 1.29 17.83
CA GLN A 162 -22.05 2.16 18.55
C GLN A 162 -22.51 1.51 19.86
N LYS A 163 -22.78 2.34 20.87
CA LYS A 163 -23.45 1.89 22.11
C LYS A 163 -24.83 1.32 21.74
N GLY A 164 -24.99 -0.01 21.84
CA GLY A 164 -26.24 -0.69 21.43
C GLY A 164 -26.00 -1.85 20.44
N GLY A 165 -24.73 -2.14 20.05
CA GLY A 165 -24.36 -3.35 19.30
C GLY A 165 -24.47 -3.25 17.78
N SER A 166 -24.88 -2.09 17.24
CA SER A 166 -24.77 -1.85 15.80
C SER A 166 -23.40 -1.33 15.43
N SER A 167 -22.84 -1.79 14.28
CA SER A 167 -21.60 -1.26 13.75
C SER A 167 -21.86 -0.54 12.44
N ARG A 168 -21.13 0.54 12.20
CA ARG A 168 -21.08 1.27 10.92
C ARG A 168 -19.69 1.22 10.37
N PHE A 169 -19.56 1.40 9.07
CA PHE A 169 -18.27 1.51 8.40
C PHE A 169 -18.07 2.93 7.87
N ALA A 170 -16.82 3.36 7.90
CA ALA A 170 -16.39 4.60 7.26
C ALA A 170 -15.25 4.30 6.29
N LEU A 171 -15.27 4.95 5.14
CA LEU A 171 -14.14 5.02 4.21
C LEU A 171 -13.45 6.36 4.40
N ILE A 172 -12.17 6.32 4.65
CA ILE A 172 -11.33 7.51 4.77
C ILE A 172 -10.40 7.48 3.57
N GLN A 173 -10.60 8.41 2.64
CA GLN A 173 -9.75 8.52 1.46
C GLN A 173 -8.41 9.10 1.85
N MET A 174 -7.32 8.44 1.45
CA MET A 174 -5.96 8.94 1.65
C MET A 174 -5.74 10.19 0.81
N PRO A 175 -5.26 11.30 1.39
CA PRO A 175 -4.89 12.49 0.63
C PRO A 175 -3.80 12.15 -0.39
N THR A 176 -3.95 12.64 -1.62
CA THR A 176 -2.99 12.45 -2.71
C THR A 176 -2.07 13.65 -2.91
N ASP A 177 -2.38 14.76 -2.27
CA ASP A 177 -1.68 16.04 -2.30
C ASP A 177 -0.67 16.22 -1.15
N LEU A 178 -0.59 15.22 -0.25
CA LEU A 178 0.34 15.21 0.87
C LEU A 178 1.42 14.14 0.69
N GLU A 179 2.60 14.43 1.24
CA GLU A 179 3.70 13.46 1.29
C GLU A 179 3.32 12.24 2.13
N ARG A 180 3.74 11.05 1.67
CA ARG A 180 3.47 9.79 2.37
C ARG A 180 4.28 9.62 3.64
N PHE A 181 5.43 10.27 3.73
CA PHE A 181 6.31 10.26 4.87
C PHE A 181 6.25 11.59 5.59
N VAL A 182 5.95 11.55 6.88
CA VAL A 182 5.92 12.71 7.77
C VAL A 182 7.14 12.65 8.68
N VAL A 183 8.01 13.65 8.59
CA VAL A 183 9.17 13.77 9.48
C VAL A 183 8.69 14.30 10.82
N LEU A 184 8.96 13.55 11.88
CA LEU A 184 8.62 13.89 13.26
C LEU A 184 9.76 14.67 13.94
N PRO A 185 9.51 15.30 15.10
CA PRO A 185 10.56 15.92 15.89
C PRO A 185 11.69 14.95 16.22
N ALA A 186 12.92 15.38 15.98
CA ALA A 186 14.12 14.61 16.30
C ALA A 186 14.36 14.62 17.81
N CYS A 187 14.83 13.51 18.36
CA CYS A 187 15.18 13.40 19.78
C CYS A 187 16.49 12.63 19.92
N ASP A 188 17.39 13.10 20.79
CA ASP A 188 18.67 12.45 21.11
C ASP A 188 19.53 12.08 19.87
N GLY A 189 19.54 12.95 18.86
CA GLY A 189 20.29 12.73 17.61
C GLY A 189 19.67 11.70 16.66
N LYS A 190 18.47 11.20 16.99
CA LYS A 190 17.70 10.28 16.17
C LYS A 190 16.68 11.00 15.32
N GLN A 191 16.52 10.55 14.09
CA GLN A 191 15.51 11.02 13.14
C GLN A 191 14.31 10.07 13.18
N TYR A 192 13.12 10.64 13.17
CA TYR A 192 11.89 9.86 13.19
C TYR A 192 11.00 10.20 12.01
N VAL A 193 10.43 9.19 11.41
CA VAL A 193 9.53 9.30 10.27
C VAL A 193 8.30 8.44 10.54
N MET A 194 7.14 8.91 10.12
CA MET A 194 5.88 8.20 10.24
C MET A 194 5.17 8.17 8.89
N LEU A 195 4.51 7.07 8.57
CA LEU A 195 3.64 7.03 7.38
C LEU A 195 2.37 7.84 7.62
N LEU A 196 1.89 8.50 6.57
CA LEU A 196 0.68 9.32 6.64
C LEU A 196 -0.56 8.52 7.06
N ASP A 197 -0.64 7.26 6.65
CA ASP A 197 -1.74 6.36 7.05
C ASP A 197 -1.68 5.98 8.54
N ASP A 198 -0.49 5.81 9.12
CA ASP A 198 -0.32 5.59 10.56
C ASP A 198 -0.68 6.86 11.35
N LEU A 199 -0.29 8.03 10.84
CA LEU A 199 -0.69 9.31 11.39
C LEU A 199 -2.22 9.47 11.42
N ILE A 200 -2.90 9.14 10.32
CA ILE A 200 -4.36 9.19 10.24
C ILE A 200 -4.98 8.16 11.21
N ARG A 201 -4.41 6.94 11.33
CA ARG A 201 -4.85 5.94 12.31
C ARG A 201 -4.73 6.44 13.75
N HIS A 202 -3.62 7.08 14.09
CA HIS A 202 -3.44 7.69 15.41
C HIS A 202 -4.52 8.73 15.72
N GLN A 203 -4.98 9.48 14.72
CA GLN A 203 -5.99 10.52 14.87
C GLN A 203 -7.45 10.04 14.63
N MET A 204 -7.67 8.73 14.54
CA MET A 204 -8.96 8.16 14.20
C MET A 204 -10.09 8.59 15.17
N GLN A 205 -9.79 8.65 16.46
CA GLN A 205 -10.77 9.10 17.46
C GLN A 205 -11.18 10.57 17.22
N HIS A 206 -10.25 11.43 16.85
CA HIS A 206 -10.52 12.83 16.55
C HIS A 206 -11.41 12.99 15.31
N ILE A 207 -11.15 12.20 14.26
CA ILE A 207 -11.97 12.18 13.04
C ILE A 207 -13.42 11.86 13.37
N PHE A 208 -13.67 10.85 14.20
CA PHE A 208 -15.03 10.41 14.51
C PHE A 208 -15.73 11.23 15.60
N GLN A 209 -15.00 11.94 16.47
CA GLN A 209 -15.59 12.92 17.39
C GLN A 209 -16.20 14.09 16.63
N ILE A 210 -15.60 14.54 15.53
CA ILE A 210 -16.14 15.60 14.69
C ILE A 210 -17.40 15.13 13.92
N LEU A 211 -17.49 13.84 13.60
CA LEU A 211 -18.58 13.26 12.80
C LEU A 211 -19.75 12.73 13.66
N SER A 212 -19.58 12.68 14.97
CA SER A 212 -20.62 12.24 15.92
C SER A 212 -20.96 13.39 16.85
N PRO A 213 -21.97 14.23 16.51
CA PRO A 213 -22.44 15.28 17.40
C PRO A 213 -23.13 14.72 18.64
#